data_92040e908ea79c0d1167e1414cd2a4c7
#
_entry.id   92040e908ea79c0d1167e1414cd2a4c7
#
_cell.length_a   1.000
_cell.length_b   1.000
_cell.length_c   1.000
_cell.angle_alpha   90.00
_cell.angle_beta   90.00
_cell.angle_gamma   90.00
#
_symmetry.space_group_name_H-M   'P 1'
#
loop_
_entity.id
_entity.type
_entity.pdbx_description
1 polymer ?
#
loop_
_entity_poly.entity_id
_entity_poly.type
_entity_poly.pdbx_seq_one_letter_code
_entity_poly.pdbx_strand_id
1 'polypeptide(L)'
;MSAVARRAKAEAIHVATRGEVDCFVASLLAMTDGGLQAFGLAEGYLRNLQIVLVMPIGQCRRMFDSLLLLVTAAFLLAGFVKGALGLGLPTVSMGLLVVTMPPAQAIAIVIVPAIVTNIWQTFRGPYLRDIFRRLWPLLTGTAAGIWLNAGSLTGPYARYTTIALGLLLAINAIIGLCKFDFSIAPRNEKWVGGIVGLITGMISAATGVQVIPSVPFLQAIGMEKEELIQALGVFFTVATLALGLNLTGAGLLTAATALPGAVAMAASFAGMFIGQAVRTRLQPDIFRRWFQIGMIVLGLYLSSNALAKLVS
;
A
#
# COMPACT_ATOMS: atom_id res chain seq x y z
N MET A 1 -33.33 4.54 5.79
CA MET A 1 -32.76 5.89 6.05
C MET A 1 -33.64 6.64 7.03
N SER A 2 -33.11 7.05 8.18
CA SER A 2 -33.83 7.83 9.16
C SER A 2 -34.12 9.24 8.63
N ALA A 3 -35.18 9.91 9.12
CA ALA A 3 -35.54 11.28 8.76
C ALA A 3 -34.38 12.26 8.98
N VAL A 4 -33.55 12.01 10.00
CA VAL A 4 -32.37 12.81 10.38
C VAL A 4 -31.28 12.70 9.26
N ALA A 5 -31.05 11.53 8.70
CA ALA A 5 -30.07 11.34 7.62
C ALA A 5 -30.49 12.02 6.31
N ARG A 6 -31.81 12.05 6.02
CA ARG A 6 -32.34 12.78 4.85
C ARG A 6 -32.21 14.30 5.00
N ARG A 7 -32.42 14.82 6.20
CA ARG A 7 -32.31 16.26 6.49
C ARG A 7 -30.85 16.72 6.41
N ALA A 8 -29.93 15.97 7.03
CA ALA A 8 -28.50 16.24 6.94
C ALA A 8 -27.96 16.20 5.50
N LYS A 9 -28.46 15.26 4.66
CA LYS A 9 -28.11 15.17 3.24
C LYS A 9 -28.65 16.38 2.46
N ALA A 10 -29.90 16.81 2.71
CA ALA A 10 -30.48 17.97 2.05
C ALA A 10 -29.75 19.27 2.41
N GLU A 11 -29.40 19.46 3.67
CA GLU A 11 -28.61 20.61 4.13
C GLU A 11 -27.20 20.61 3.53
N ALA A 12 -26.53 19.46 3.48
CA ALA A 12 -25.20 19.33 2.89
C ALA A 12 -25.19 19.59 1.37
N ILE A 13 -26.20 19.13 0.64
CA ILE A 13 -26.35 19.42 -0.79
C ILE A 13 -26.63 20.92 -1.00
N HIS A 14 -27.40 21.53 -0.13
CA HIS A 14 -27.72 22.97 -0.20
C HIS A 14 -26.50 23.86 0.06
N VAL A 15 -25.62 23.45 0.97
CA VAL A 15 -24.34 24.12 1.26
C VAL A 15 -23.35 23.91 0.10
N ALA A 16 -23.29 22.71 -0.48
CA ALA A 16 -22.45 22.40 -1.65
C ALA A 16 -22.86 23.21 -2.90
N THR A 17 -24.17 23.42 -3.12
CA THR A 17 -24.67 24.21 -4.27
C THR A 17 -24.40 25.70 -4.13
N ARG A 18 -24.13 26.21 -2.93
CA ARG A 18 -23.72 27.61 -2.70
C ARG A 18 -22.22 27.87 -2.92
N GLY A 19 -21.43 26.86 -3.34
CA GLY A 19 -19.97 26.99 -3.50
C GLY A 19 -19.21 27.15 -2.18
N GLU A 20 -19.85 26.91 -1.04
CA GLU A 20 -19.29 27.08 0.31
C GLU A 20 -18.56 25.83 0.82
N VAL A 21 -18.63 24.70 0.08
CA VAL A 21 -18.00 23.41 0.46
C VAL A 21 -17.24 22.83 -0.70
N ASP A 22 -15.95 22.60 -0.53
CA ASP A 22 -15.07 22.04 -1.53
C ASP A 22 -15.49 20.62 -1.98
N CYS A 23 -15.06 20.24 -3.18
CA CYS A 23 -15.33 18.98 -3.88
C CYS A 23 -15.06 17.72 -3.01
N PHE A 24 -14.20 17.83 -2.01
CA PHE A 24 -13.87 16.77 -1.05
C PHE A 24 -15.04 16.43 -0.11
N VAL A 25 -15.75 17.43 0.40
CA VAL A 25 -16.91 17.23 1.28
C VAL A 25 -18.09 16.70 0.50
N ALA A 26 -18.28 17.18 -0.73
CA ALA A 26 -19.29 16.64 -1.64
C ALA A 26 -19.01 15.17 -2.00
N SER A 27 -17.76 14.79 -2.22
CA SER A 27 -17.34 13.41 -2.45
C SER A 27 -17.54 12.52 -1.21
N LEU A 28 -17.26 13.03 -0.02
CA LEU A 28 -17.49 12.35 1.25
C LEU A 28 -18.97 12.11 1.52
N LEU A 29 -19.81 13.06 1.14
CA LEU A 29 -21.28 12.97 1.26
C LEU A 29 -21.90 12.01 0.24
N ALA A 30 -21.34 11.93 -0.97
CA ALA A 30 -21.74 10.96 -1.99
C ALA A 30 -21.43 9.49 -1.59
N MET A 31 -20.41 9.28 -0.75
CA MET A 31 -20.04 7.95 -0.23
C MET A 31 -21.03 7.39 0.78
N THR A 32 -21.88 8.20 1.40
CA THR A 32 -22.78 7.75 2.48
C THR A 32 -23.98 6.93 1.98
N ASP A 33 -24.28 6.89 0.71
CA ASP A 33 -25.44 6.14 0.19
C ASP A 33 -25.20 4.61 0.05
N GLY A 34 -23.97 4.16 -0.12
CA GLY A 34 -23.67 2.73 -0.31
C GLY A 34 -23.05 1.98 0.87
N GLY A 35 -22.41 2.71 1.79
CA GLY A 35 -21.57 2.13 2.85
C GLY A 35 -22.20 2.07 4.24
N LEU A 36 -23.21 2.88 4.53
CA LEU A 36 -23.81 2.98 5.87
C LEU A 36 -24.66 1.77 6.29
N GLN A 37 -25.15 0.99 5.32
CA GLN A 37 -25.93 -0.22 5.63
C GLN A 37 -25.07 -1.47 5.90
N ALA A 38 -23.80 -1.47 5.49
CA ALA A 38 -22.91 -2.63 5.60
C ALA A 38 -22.12 -2.68 6.93
N PHE A 39 -22.00 -1.55 7.62
CA PHE A 39 -21.18 -1.48 8.83
C PHE A 39 -21.97 -0.80 9.95
N GLY A 40 -22.18 -1.49 11.07
CA GLY A 40 -22.79 -0.94 12.30
C GLY A 40 -22.01 0.20 12.97
N LEU A 41 -21.41 1.10 12.19
CA LEU A 41 -20.52 2.21 12.58
C LEU A 41 -21.20 3.58 12.51
N ALA A 42 -22.55 3.62 12.48
CA ALA A 42 -23.31 4.85 12.21
C ALA A 42 -23.01 6.02 13.17
N GLU A 43 -22.78 5.78 14.44
CA GLU A 43 -22.61 6.87 15.42
C GLU A 43 -21.22 7.53 15.38
N GLY A 44 -20.15 6.76 15.20
CA GLY A 44 -18.78 7.29 15.08
C GLY A 44 -18.57 8.10 13.78
N TYR A 45 -19.22 7.68 12.72
CA TYR A 45 -19.12 8.34 11.40
C TYR A 45 -19.88 9.67 11.37
N LEU A 46 -21.08 9.72 11.98
CA LEU A 46 -21.88 10.94 12.10
C LEU A 46 -21.19 12.01 12.95
N ARG A 47 -20.48 11.60 13.99
CA ARG A 47 -19.69 12.50 14.84
C ARG A 47 -18.51 13.11 14.08
N ASN A 48 -17.84 12.34 13.25
CA ASN A 48 -16.76 12.83 12.39
C ASN A 48 -17.29 13.73 11.26
N LEU A 49 -18.48 13.45 10.71
CA LEU A 49 -19.15 14.31 9.73
C LEU A 49 -19.54 15.67 10.32
N GLN A 50 -20.02 15.69 11.55
CA GLN A 50 -20.33 16.95 12.26
C GLN A 50 -19.08 17.80 12.48
N ILE A 51 -17.95 17.19 12.80
CA ILE A 51 -16.68 17.91 12.97
C ILE A 51 -16.22 18.53 11.65
N VAL A 52 -16.38 17.83 10.52
CA VAL A 52 -15.99 18.31 9.17
C VAL A 52 -16.93 19.42 8.69
N LEU A 53 -18.23 19.33 8.99
CA LEU A 53 -19.23 20.35 8.60
C LEU A 53 -19.09 21.68 9.38
N VAL A 54 -18.46 21.65 10.56
CA VAL A 54 -18.26 22.84 11.42
C VAL A 54 -16.85 23.46 11.20
N MET A 55 -15.94 22.79 10.47
CA MET A 55 -14.61 23.34 10.20
C MET A 55 -14.67 24.52 9.22
N PRO A 56 -13.99 25.64 9.54
CA PRO A 56 -13.86 26.74 8.59
C PRO A 56 -13.14 26.30 7.31
N ILE A 57 -13.63 26.72 6.15
CA ILE A 57 -13.18 26.35 4.81
C ILE A 57 -11.64 26.44 4.66
N GLY A 58 -11.01 27.45 5.30
CA GLY A 58 -9.57 27.61 5.30
C GLY A 58 -8.79 26.49 6.01
N GLN A 59 -9.37 25.84 7.03
CA GLN A 59 -8.74 24.70 7.69
C GLN A 59 -8.88 23.42 6.86
N CYS A 60 -10.05 23.21 6.23
CA CYS A 60 -10.28 22.07 5.33
C CYS A 60 -9.33 22.10 4.13
N ARG A 61 -9.11 23.26 3.53
CA ARG A 61 -8.14 23.48 2.45
C ARG A 61 -6.71 23.21 2.90
N ARG A 62 -6.28 23.71 4.05
CA ARG A 62 -4.94 23.47 4.59
C ARG A 62 -4.70 21.99 4.90
N MET A 63 -5.69 21.27 5.41
CA MET A 63 -5.59 19.82 5.65
C MET A 63 -5.47 19.04 4.34
N PHE A 64 -6.21 19.43 3.30
CA PHE A 64 -6.14 18.83 1.98
C PHE A 64 -4.78 19.10 1.31
N ASP A 65 -4.29 20.35 1.38
CA ASP A 65 -3.00 20.72 0.86
C ASP A 65 -1.85 19.98 1.58
N SER A 66 -1.95 19.81 2.91
CA SER A 66 -0.95 19.06 3.68
C SER A 66 -0.98 17.56 3.39
N LEU A 67 -2.16 16.98 3.13
CA LEU A 67 -2.29 15.58 2.71
C LEU A 67 -1.65 15.36 1.33
N LEU A 68 -1.93 16.23 0.37
CA LEU A 68 -1.35 16.14 -0.98
C LEU A 68 0.18 16.31 -0.93
N LEU A 69 0.68 17.22 -0.10
CA LEU A 69 2.12 17.42 0.09
C LEU A 69 2.77 16.15 0.68
N LEU A 70 2.16 15.56 1.69
CA LEU A 70 2.62 14.31 2.29
C LEU A 70 2.62 13.17 1.28
N VAL A 71 1.51 12.99 0.55
CA VAL A 71 1.39 11.97 -0.51
C VAL A 71 2.47 12.19 -1.56
N THR A 72 2.66 13.42 -2.03
CA THR A 72 3.68 13.74 -3.03
C THR A 72 5.07 13.38 -2.53
N ALA A 73 5.45 13.80 -1.32
CA ALA A 73 6.77 13.53 -0.74
C ALA A 73 6.97 12.02 -0.51
N ALA A 74 5.98 11.32 0.05
CA ALA A 74 6.03 9.89 0.31
C ALA A 74 6.21 9.09 -0.97
N PHE A 75 5.44 9.41 -2.02
CA PHE A 75 5.50 8.68 -3.29
C PHE A 75 6.70 9.06 -4.16
N LEU A 76 7.20 10.30 -4.07
CA LEU A 76 8.45 10.68 -4.69
C LEU A 76 9.61 9.86 -4.09
N LEU A 77 9.67 9.75 -2.77
CA LEU A 77 10.68 8.94 -2.07
C LEU A 77 10.50 7.44 -2.37
N ALA A 78 9.27 6.94 -2.30
CA ALA A 78 8.96 5.54 -2.58
C ALA A 78 9.30 5.17 -4.04
N GLY A 79 8.99 6.04 -4.99
CA GLY A 79 9.37 5.91 -6.39
C GLY A 79 10.87 5.93 -6.59
N PHE A 80 11.59 6.86 -5.95
CA PHE A 80 13.05 6.92 -5.98
C PHE A 80 13.69 5.62 -5.50
N VAL A 81 13.23 5.09 -4.34
CA VAL A 81 13.71 3.80 -3.82
C VAL A 81 13.43 2.67 -4.81
N LYS A 82 12.22 2.63 -5.39
CA LYS A 82 11.87 1.64 -6.41
C LYS A 82 12.76 1.77 -7.66
N GLY A 83 13.04 2.96 -8.12
CA GLY A 83 13.93 3.21 -9.25
C GLY A 83 15.36 2.75 -8.99
N ALA A 84 15.88 3.01 -7.79
CA ALA A 84 17.23 2.65 -7.38
C ALA A 84 17.40 1.16 -7.09
N LEU A 85 16.47 0.53 -6.35
CA LEU A 85 16.57 -0.87 -5.88
C LEU A 85 15.72 -1.86 -6.67
N GLY A 86 14.77 -1.41 -7.49
CA GLY A 86 13.82 -2.26 -8.21
C GLY A 86 12.62 -2.74 -7.40
N LEU A 87 12.53 -2.37 -6.11
CA LEU A 87 11.48 -2.78 -5.17
C LEU A 87 11.19 -1.67 -4.14
N GLY A 88 10.12 -1.82 -3.37
CA GLY A 88 9.89 -1.01 -2.16
C GLY A 88 8.82 0.07 -2.27
N LEU A 89 8.22 0.34 -3.45
CA LEU A 89 7.20 1.40 -3.55
C LEU A 89 6.04 1.18 -2.58
N PRO A 90 5.34 0.03 -2.54
CA PRO A 90 4.26 -0.17 -1.57
C PRO A 90 4.76 -0.14 -0.13
N THR A 91 5.94 -0.72 0.12
CA THR A 91 6.51 -0.84 1.46
C THR A 91 6.83 0.52 2.07
N VAL A 92 7.48 1.40 1.30
CA VAL A 92 7.85 2.76 1.74
C VAL A 92 6.61 3.63 1.88
N SER A 93 5.76 3.64 0.86
CA SER A 93 4.56 4.48 0.87
C SER A 93 3.59 4.08 1.98
N MET A 94 3.35 2.78 2.20
CA MET A 94 2.54 2.29 3.32
C MET A 94 3.15 2.72 4.66
N GLY A 95 4.46 2.50 4.86
CA GLY A 95 5.13 2.89 6.09
C GLY A 95 4.99 4.38 6.41
N LEU A 96 5.14 5.25 5.41
CA LEU A 96 5.04 6.69 5.60
C LEU A 96 3.59 7.17 5.78
N LEU A 97 2.65 6.65 4.98
CA LEU A 97 1.26 7.07 5.03
C LEU A 97 0.56 6.63 6.32
N VAL A 98 0.87 5.43 6.82
CA VAL A 98 0.22 4.88 8.04
C VAL A 98 0.61 5.65 9.31
N VAL A 99 1.65 6.49 9.26
CA VAL A 99 1.95 7.45 10.34
C VAL A 99 0.78 8.42 10.55
N THR A 100 0.09 8.81 9.49
CA THR A 100 -0.91 9.89 9.49
C THR A 100 -2.33 9.41 9.19
N MET A 101 -2.51 8.26 8.56
CA MET A 101 -3.81 7.74 8.17
C MET A 101 -3.97 6.23 8.44
N PRO A 102 -5.21 5.70 8.53
CA PRO A 102 -5.45 4.27 8.69
C PRO A 102 -4.88 3.45 7.54
N PRO A 103 -4.39 2.20 7.79
CA PRO A 103 -3.83 1.33 6.76
C PRO A 103 -4.76 1.07 5.56
N ALA A 104 -6.07 0.93 5.79
CA ALA A 104 -7.07 0.74 4.74
C ALA A 104 -7.14 1.93 3.77
N GLN A 105 -7.02 3.15 4.28
CA GLN A 105 -6.98 4.37 3.46
C GLN A 105 -5.64 4.51 2.73
N ALA A 106 -4.54 4.23 3.42
CA ALA A 106 -3.20 4.27 2.84
C ALA A 106 -3.09 3.32 1.63
N ILE A 107 -3.52 2.06 1.77
CA ILE A 107 -3.44 1.08 0.68
C ILE A 107 -4.32 1.46 -0.52
N ALA A 108 -5.48 2.09 -0.31
CA ALA A 108 -6.34 2.57 -1.38
C ALA A 108 -5.66 3.63 -2.26
N ILE A 109 -4.78 4.46 -1.68
CA ILE A 109 -3.97 5.43 -2.43
C ILE A 109 -2.77 4.73 -3.11
N VAL A 110 -2.16 3.75 -2.44
CA VAL A 110 -0.95 3.05 -2.92
C VAL A 110 -1.23 2.13 -4.10
N ILE A 111 -2.42 1.50 -4.17
CA ILE A 111 -2.69 0.38 -5.07
C ILE A 111 -2.54 0.76 -6.55
N VAL A 112 -3.07 1.91 -6.98
CA VAL A 112 -3.03 2.34 -8.38
C VAL A 112 -1.61 2.66 -8.84
N PRO A 113 -0.82 3.52 -8.14
CA PRO A 113 0.59 3.74 -8.47
C PRO A 113 1.41 2.44 -8.46
N ALA A 114 1.13 1.53 -7.51
CA ALA A 114 1.83 0.26 -7.44
C ALA A 114 1.54 -0.62 -8.66
N ILE A 115 0.28 -0.78 -9.06
CA ILE A 115 -0.11 -1.56 -10.25
C ILE A 115 0.61 -1.01 -11.49
N VAL A 116 0.50 0.29 -11.75
CA VAL A 116 1.04 0.90 -12.99
C VAL A 116 2.56 0.80 -13.05
N THR A 117 3.24 1.10 -11.94
CA THR A 117 4.72 1.00 -11.90
C THR A 117 5.23 -0.45 -11.90
N ASN A 118 4.46 -1.43 -11.40
CA ASN A 118 4.81 -2.85 -11.45
C ASN A 118 4.59 -3.41 -12.86
N ILE A 119 3.50 -3.03 -13.54
CA ILE A 119 3.25 -3.37 -14.95
C ILE A 119 4.41 -2.84 -15.81
N TRP A 120 4.81 -1.58 -15.63
CA TRP A 120 5.97 -1.02 -16.32
C TRP A 120 7.23 -1.86 -16.11
N GLN A 121 7.50 -2.29 -14.87
CA GLN A 121 8.66 -3.13 -14.54
C GLN A 121 8.56 -4.53 -15.15
N THR A 122 7.37 -5.12 -15.20
CA THR A 122 7.09 -6.43 -15.79
C THR A 122 7.50 -6.51 -17.27
N PHE A 123 7.23 -5.44 -18.02
CA PHE A 123 7.51 -5.43 -19.48
C PHE A 123 8.88 -4.89 -19.84
N ARG A 124 9.76 -4.59 -18.88
CA ARG A 124 11.11 -4.06 -19.12
C ARG A 124 12.22 -5.13 -19.26
N GLY A 125 11.91 -6.34 -19.67
CA GLY A 125 12.92 -7.37 -19.87
C GLY A 125 12.43 -8.49 -20.80
N PRO A 126 13.34 -9.33 -21.28
CA PRO A 126 13.02 -10.41 -22.22
C PRO A 126 12.52 -11.70 -21.54
N TYR A 127 12.64 -11.84 -20.20
CA TYR A 127 12.47 -13.10 -19.46
C TYR A 127 11.02 -13.42 -19.08
N LEU A 128 10.03 -12.66 -19.57
CA LEU A 128 8.62 -12.72 -19.10
C LEU A 128 8.04 -14.13 -19.14
N ARG A 129 8.22 -14.85 -20.24
CA ARG A 129 7.68 -16.21 -20.43
C ARG A 129 8.30 -17.21 -19.45
N ASP A 130 9.62 -17.14 -19.28
CA ASP A 130 10.36 -18.07 -18.42
C ASP A 130 10.04 -17.81 -16.95
N ILE A 131 9.90 -16.54 -16.55
CA ILE A 131 9.48 -16.13 -15.23
C ILE A 131 8.07 -16.69 -14.90
N PHE A 132 7.09 -16.52 -15.79
CA PHE A 132 5.76 -17.08 -15.58
C PHE A 132 5.78 -18.60 -15.46
N ARG A 133 6.55 -19.29 -16.31
CA ARG A 133 6.67 -20.74 -16.29
C ARG A 133 7.37 -21.26 -15.03
N ARG A 134 8.30 -20.50 -14.47
CA ARG A 134 9.07 -20.85 -13.28
C ARG A 134 8.31 -20.53 -12.00
N LEU A 135 7.71 -19.33 -11.93
CA LEU A 135 7.15 -18.77 -10.70
C LEU A 135 5.63 -18.94 -10.57
N TRP A 136 4.93 -19.66 -11.45
CA TRP A 136 3.48 -19.81 -11.35
C TRP A 136 2.99 -20.33 -9.99
N PRO A 137 3.70 -21.20 -9.23
CA PRO A 137 3.22 -21.62 -7.91
C PRO A 137 3.28 -20.49 -6.89
N LEU A 138 4.32 -19.63 -6.96
CA LEU A 138 4.44 -18.44 -6.14
C LEU A 138 3.28 -17.46 -6.44
N LEU A 139 3.01 -17.21 -7.73
CA LEU A 139 1.98 -16.28 -8.18
C LEU A 139 0.58 -16.73 -7.77
N THR A 140 0.25 -18.00 -8.03
CA THR A 140 -1.06 -18.57 -7.66
C THR A 140 -1.22 -18.69 -6.14
N GLY A 141 -0.17 -19.10 -5.43
CA GLY A 141 -0.15 -19.11 -3.97
C GLY A 141 -0.41 -17.73 -3.39
N THR A 142 0.23 -16.69 -3.94
CA THR A 142 0.01 -15.31 -3.48
C THR A 142 -1.43 -14.84 -3.72
N ALA A 143 -1.97 -15.08 -4.89
CA ALA A 143 -3.36 -14.76 -5.18
C ALA A 143 -4.31 -15.49 -4.22
N ALA A 144 -4.13 -16.79 -4.03
CA ALA A 144 -4.92 -17.60 -3.09
C ALA A 144 -4.82 -17.06 -1.65
N GLY A 145 -3.60 -16.73 -1.18
CA GLY A 145 -3.39 -16.17 0.16
C GLY A 145 -4.08 -14.83 0.38
N ILE A 146 -4.11 -13.95 -0.63
CA ILE A 146 -4.83 -12.68 -0.59
C ILE A 146 -6.33 -12.93 -0.44
N TRP A 147 -6.89 -13.86 -1.19
CA TRP A 147 -8.33 -14.17 -1.14
C TRP A 147 -8.72 -14.88 0.15
N LEU A 148 -7.88 -15.79 0.67
CA LEU A 148 -8.13 -16.47 1.94
C LEU A 148 -8.17 -15.53 3.14
N ASN A 149 -7.44 -14.43 3.09
CA ASN A 149 -7.38 -13.43 4.16
C ASN A 149 -8.08 -12.12 3.78
N ALA A 150 -9.08 -12.20 2.88
CA ALA A 150 -9.87 -11.07 2.45
C ALA A 150 -10.59 -10.41 3.63
N GLY A 151 -10.67 -9.07 3.64
CA GLY A 151 -11.37 -8.30 4.67
C GLY A 151 -10.57 -8.08 5.96
N SER A 152 -9.36 -8.59 6.10
CA SER A 152 -8.56 -8.38 7.33
C SER A 152 -8.18 -6.90 7.57
N LEU A 153 -8.12 -6.08 6.54
CA LEU A 153 -7.88 -4.62 6.67
C LEU A 153 -9.08 -3.86 7.25
N THR A 154 -10.28 -4.40 7.10
CA THR A 154 -11.55 -3.74 7.50
C THR A 154 -12.31 -4.51 8.57
N GLY A 155 -11.89 -5.73 8.88
CA GLY A 155 -12.54 -6.62 9.85
C GLY A 155 -12.17 -6.32 11.31
N PRO A 156 -12.57 -7.21 12.24
CA PRO A 156 -12.32 -7.04 13.68
C PRO A 156 -10.83 -6.95 14.03
N TYR A 157 -9.95 -7.45 13.16
CA TYR A 157 -8.50 -7.45 13.35
C TYR A 157 -7.81 -6.19 12.81
N ALA A 158 -8.53 -5.27 12.17
CA ALA A 158 -7.97 -4.04 11.57
C ALA A 158 -7.15 -3.20 12.56
N ARG A 159 -7.51 -3.20 13.85
CA ARG A 159 -6.76 -2.51 14.91
C ARG A 159 -5.31 -3.01 15.08
N TYR A 160 -5.04 -4.26 14.72
CA TYR A 160 -3.70 -4.86 14.82
C TYR A 160 -2.88 -4.69 13.55
N THR A 161 -3.50 -4.22 12.47
CA THR A 161 -2.84 -4.09 11.15
C THR A 161 -1.63 -3.16 11.21
N THR A 162 -1.72 -2.04 11.94
CA THR A 162 -0.60 -1.08 12.08
C THR A 162 0.57 -1.70 12.83
N ILE A 163 0.32 -2.49 13.88
CA ILE A 163 1.37 -3.19 14.63
C ILE A 163 2.03 -4.23 13.71
N ALA A 164 1.21 -5.05 13.04
CA ALA A 164 1.70 -6.05 12.10
C ALA A 164 2.54 -5.43 10.99
N LEU A 165 2.06 -4.32 10.39
CA LEU A 165 2.80 -3.57 9.38
C LEU A 165 4.16 -3.11 9.91
N GLY A 166 4.20 -2.46 11.08
CA GLY A 166 5.44 -1.97 11.68
C GLY A 166 6.44 -3.09 11.96
N LEU A 167 5.98 -4.21 12.54
CA LEU A 167 6.83 -5.38 12.78
C LEU A 167 7.36 -5.97 11.47
N LEU A 168 6.52 -6.11 10.45
CA LEU A 168 6.94 -6.62 9.14
C LEU A 168 7.95 -5.71 8.46
N LEU A 169 7.81 -4.39 8.56
CA LEU A 169 8.80 -3.44 8.03
C LEU A 169 10.15 -3.61 8.74
N ALA A 170 10.15 -3.72 10.07
CA ALA A 170 11.36 -3.95 10.86
C ALA A 170 12.02 -5.31 10.53
N ILE A 171 11.24 -6.39 10.50
CA ILE A 171 11.72 -7.74 10.17
C ILE A 171 12.31 -7.77 8.75
N ASN A 172 11.60 -7.19 7.77
CA ASN A 172 12.11 -7.11 6.39
C ASN A 172 13.45 -6.39 6.31
N ALA A 173 13.58 -5.28 7.03
CA ALA A 173 14.80 -4.50 7.03
C ALA A 173 15.95 -5.23 7.74
N ILE A 174 15.68 -5.94 8.84
CA ILE A 174 16.66 -6.78 9.52
C ILE A 174 17.15 -7.91 8.62
N ILE A 175 16.23 -8.66 7.99
CA ILE A 175 16.56 -9.71 7.02
C ILE A 175 17.46 -9.15 5.90
N GLY A 176 17.11 -7.98 5.39
CA GLY A 176 17.87 -7.33 4.34
C GLY A 176 19.26 -6.84 4.77
N LEU A 177 19.49 -6.52 6.06
CA LEU A 177 20.80 -6.17 6.62
C LEU A 177 21.66 -7.40 6.87
N CYS A 178 21.06 -8.50 7.32
CA CYS A 178 21.79 -9.73 7.71
C CYS A 178 22.41 -10.49 6.53
N LYS A 179 22.09 -10.12 5.26
CA LYS A 179 22.62 -10.77 4.04
C LYS A 179 22.62 -12.30 4.16
N PHE A 180 21.46 -12.87 4.49
CA PHE A 180 21.34 -14.32 4.54
C PHE A 180 21.55 -14.92 3.15
N ASP A 181 22.67 -15.60 2.95
CA ASP A 181 22.97 -16.39 1.75
C ASP A 181 22.41 -17.80 1.95
N PHE A 182 21.14 -17.99 1.61
CA PHE A 182 20.59 -19.33 1.45
C PHE A 182 20.17 -19.52 0.00
N SER A 183 20.41 -20.73 -0.50
CA SER A 183 20.00 -21.12 -1.82
C SER A 183 18.93 -22.21 -1.74
N ILE A 184 17.97 -22.14 -2.64
CA ILE A 184 16.89 -23.14 -2.74
C ILE A 184 17.21 -24.05 -3.93
N ALA A 185 17.28 -25.36 -3.65
CA ALA A 185 17.52 -26.33 -4.69
C ALA A 185 16.38 -26.30 -5.75
N PRO A 186 16.68 -26.39 -7.06
CA PRO A 186 15.68 -26.30 -8.13
C PRO A 186 14.52 -27.29 -7.98
N ARG A 187 14.79 -28.45 -7.40
CA ARG A 187 13.76 -29.48 -7.12
C ARG A 187 12.67 -28.99 -6.18
N ASN A 188 13.01 -28.15 -5.21
CA ASN A 188 12.11 -27.69 -4.15
C ASN A 188 11.47 -26.33 -4.49
N GLU A 189 11.93 -25.64 -5.52
CA GLU A 189 11.55 -24.28 -5.87
C GLU A 189 10.03 -24.12 -6.03
N LYS A 190 9.37 -25.04 -6.71
CA LYS A 190 7.92 -24.97 -6.96
C LYS A 190 7.10 -25.14 -5.67
N TRP A 191 7.47 -26.07 -4.83
CA TRP A 191 6.78 -26.34 -3.56
C TRP A 191 6.97 -25.19 -2.57
N VAL A 192 8.23 -24.80 -2.37
CA VAL A 192 8.57 -23.69 -1.50
C VAL A 192 7.93 -22.40 -2.03
N GLY A 193 7.99 -22.17 -3.34
CA GLY A 193 7.36 -21.02 -3.97
C GLY A 193 5.85 -20.93 -3.72
N GLY A 194 5.12 -22.03 -3.80
CA GLY A 194 3.69 -22.07 -3.50
C GLY A 194 3.37 -21.70 -2.05
N ILE A 195 4.11 -22.25 -1.09
CA ILE A 195 3.96 -21.95 0.34
C ILE A 195 4.32 -20.51 0.64
N VAL A 196 5.47 -20.05 0.12
CA VAL A 196 5.94 -18.67 0.26
C VAL A 196 4.91 -17.69 -0.33
N GLY A 197 4.36 -18.02 -1.50
CA GLY A 197 3.30 -17.24 -2.12
C GLY A 197 2.08 -17.12 -1.22
N LEU A 198 1.57 -18.25 -0.72
CA LEU A 198 0.40 -18.29 0.17
C LEU A 198 0.60 -17.41 1.41
N ILE A 199 1.72 -17.58 2.11
CA ILE A 199 2.05 -16.79 3.30
C ILE A 199 2.18 -15.29 2.94
N THR A 200 2.88 -14.97 1.84
CA THR A 200 3.01 -13.57 1.39
C THR A 200 1.65 -12.97 1.06
N GLY A 201 0.77 -13.73 0.41
CA GLY A 201 -0.58 -13.28 0.08
C GLY A 201 -1.42 -12.97 1.32
N MET A 202 -1.39 -13.84 2.34
CA MET A 202 -2.09 -13.61 3.61
C MET A 202 -1.57 -12.36 4.33
N ILE A 203 -0.26 -12.20 4.39
CA ILE A 203 0.39 -11.00 4.97
C ILE A 203 -0.02 -9.75 4.18
N SER A 204 0.00 -9.83 2.84
CA SER A 204 -0.35 -8.73 1.95
C SER A 204 -1.78 -8.25 2.15
N ALA A 205 -2.73 -9.18 2.27
CA ALA A 205 -4.13 -8.86 2.54
C ALA A 205 -4.35 -8.14 3.87
N ALA A 206 -3.51 -8.43 4.88
CA ALA A 206 -3.60 -7.82 6.20
C ALA A 206 -2.87 -6.48 6.31
N THR A 207 -1.79 -6.27 5.56
CA THR A 207 -0.87 -5.13 5.79
C THR A 207 -0.59 -4.29 4.56
N GLY A 208 -0.96 -4.75 3.37
CA GLY A 208 -0.58 -4.12 2.09
C GLY A 208 0.89 -4.34 1.69
N VAL A 209 1.70 -5.02 2.50
CA VAL A 209 3.12 -5.28 2.24
C VAL A 209 3.32 -6.67 1.64
N GLN A 210 4.03 -6.74 0.51
CA GLN A 210 4.17 -7.94 -0.32
C GLN A 210 5.61 -8.47 -0.38
N VAL A 211 6.50 -7.98 0.50
CA VAL A 211 7.95 -8.23 0.37
C VAL A 211 8.37 -9.50 1.10
N ILE A 212 7.72 -9.85 2.21
CA ILE A 212 8.10 -10.99 3.05
C ILE A 212 7.04 -12.10 2.95
N PRO A 213 7.46 -13.32 2.76
CA PRO A 213 8.80 -13.87 2.51
C PRO A 213 9.20 -13.95 1.03
N SER A 214 8.42 -13.38 0.11
CA SER A 214 8.59 -13.54 -1.35
C SER A 214 9.92 -13.00 -1.90
N VAL A 215 10.37 -11.81 -1.47
CA VAL A 215 11.61 -11.23 -1.99
C VAL A 215 12.84 -12.04 -1.57
N PRO A 216 13.02 -12.44 -0.29
CA PRO A 216 14.05 -13.40 0.09
C PRO A 216 14.02 -14.70 -0.71
N PHE A 217 12.83 -15.26 -0.98
CA PHE A 217 12.67 -16.44 -1.83
C PHE A 217 13.19 -16.20 -3.24
N LEU A 218 12.78 -15.11 -3.90
CA LEU A 218 13.21 -14.76 -5.25
C LEU A 218 14.72 -14.53 -5.34
N GLN A 219 15.35 -14.02 -4.28
CA GLN A 219 16.80 -13.88 -4.20
C GLN A 219 17.51 -15.23 -4.03
N ALA A 220 16.87 -16.18 -3.32
CA ALA A 220 17.45 -17.50 -3.00
C ALA A 220 17.41 -18.50 -4.14
N ILE A 221 16.61 -18.28 -5.19
CA ILE A 221 16.48 -19.20 -6.34
C ILE A 221 17.51 -18.94 -7.46
N GLY A 222 18.50 -18.06 -7.22
CA GLY A 222 19.66 -17.89 -8.09
C GLY A 222 19.37 -17.25 -9.45
N MET A 223 18.46 -16.28 -9.52
CA MET A 223 18.19 -15.49 -10.72
C MET A 223 19.30 -14.49 -10.99
N GLU A 224 19.60 -14.25 -12.27
CA GLU A 224 20.44 -13.12 -12.67
C GLU A 224 19.77 -11.79 -12.28
N LYS A 225 20.58 -10.75 -12.11
CA LYS A 225 20.10 -9.45 -11.62
C LYS A 225 18.95 -8.87 -12.46
N GLU A 226 19.05 -8.94 -13.77
CA GLU A 226 18.05 -8.40 -14.70
C GLU A 226 16.76 -9.26 -14.70
N GLU A 227 16.94 -10.60 -14.67
CA GLU A 227 15.84 -11.55 -14.51
C GLU A 227 15.11 -11.34 -13.17
N LEU A 228 15.85 -11.18 -12.07
CA LEU A 228 15.28 -10.92 -10.75
C LEU A 228 14.45 -9.62 -10.71
N ILE A 229 14.96 -8.55 -11.34
CA ILE A 229 14.23 -7.27 -11.41
C ILE A 229 12.90 -7.44 -12.15
N GLN A 230 12.90 -8.16 -13.27
CA GLN A 230 11.69 -8.45 -14.03
C GLN A 230 10.76 -9.40 -13.25
N ALA A 231 11.30 -10.44 -12.59
CA ALA A 231 10.54 -11.36 -11.75
C ALA A 231 9.84 -10.66 -10.60
N LEU A 232 10.49 -9.71 -9.94
CA LEU A 232 9.87 -8.82 -8.95
C LEU A 232 8.72 -8.01 -9.55
N GLY A 233 8.89 -7.49 -10.78
CA GLY A 233 7.83 -6.79 -11.50
C GLY A 233 6.60 -7.68 -11.72
N VAL A 234 6.80 -8.89 -12.24
CA VAL A 234 5.73 -9.89 -12.47
C VAL A 234 5.03 -10.25 -11.16
N PHE A 235 5.82 -10.62 -10.14
CA PHE A 235 5.29 -10.99 -8.84
C PHE A 235 4.44 -9.86 -8.22
N PHE A 236 5.00 -8.65 -8.14
CA PHE A 236 4.27 -7.52 -7.57
C PHE A 236 3.07 -7.10 -8.43
N THR A 237 3.10 -7.27 -9.75
CA THR A 237 1.94 -7.02 -10.61
C THR A 237 0.79 -7.95 -10.23
N VAL A 238 1.04 -9.27 -10.17
CA VAL A 238 0.00 -10.26 -9.80
C VAL A 238 -0.50 -10.00 -8.38
N ALA A 239 0.39 -9.78 -7.42
CA ALA A 239 0.02 -9.52 -6.04
C ALA A 239 -0.78 -8.23 -5.86
N THR A 240 -0.38 -7.13 -6.52
CA THR A 240 -1.12 -5.86 -6.44
C THR A 240 -2.45 -5.90 -7.18
N LEU A 241 -2.56 -6.62 -8.30
CA LEU A 241 -3.83 -6.84 -8.98
C LEU A 241 -4.80 -7.65 -8.14
N ALA A 242 -4.34 -8.77 -7.55
CA ALA A 242 -5.15 -9.59 -6.66
C ALA A 242 -5.63 -8.80 -5.43
N LEU A 243 -4.73 -8.00 -4.83
CA LEU A 243 -5.07 -7.13 -3.70
C LEU A 243 -6.02 -6.01 -4.12
N GLY A 244 -5.83 -5.39 -5.28
CA GLY A 244 -6.70 -4.36 -5.82
C GLY A 244 -8.13 -4.86 -6.05
N LEU A 245 -8.28 -6.07 -6.62
CA LEU A 245 -9.58 -6.72 -6.77
C LEU A 245 -10.25 -7.00 -5.42
N ASN A 246 -9.49 -7.44 -4.43
CA ASN A 246 -9.98 -7.66 -3.07
C ASN A 246 -10.48 -6.34 -2.44
N LEU A 247 -9.71 -5.24 -2.56
CA LEU A 247 -10.07 -3.91 -2.04
C LEU A 247 -11.28 -3.32 -2.76
N THR A 248 -11.44 -3.58 -4.06
CA THR A 248 -12.62 -3.18 -4.82
C THR A 248 -13.87 -3.87 -4.29
N GLY A 249 -13.78 -5.19 -4.05
CA GLY A 249 -14.86 -5.96 -3.43
C GLY A 249 -15.24 -5.47 -2.02
N ALA A 250 -14.28 -4.93 -1.27
CA ALA A 250 -14.49 -4.33 0.05
C ALA A 250 -14.97 -2.87 -0.01
N GLY A 251 -15.15 -2.27 -1.19
CA GLY A 251 -15.61 -0.88 -1.35
C GLY A 251 -14.59 0.19 -0.92
N LEU A 252 -13.32 -0.16 -0.81
CA LEU A 252 -12.26 0.76 -0.36
C LEU A 252 -11.72 1.67 -1.47
N LEU A 253 -11.90 1.29 -2.74
CA LEU A 253 -11.51 2.10 -3.89
C LEU A 253 -12.68 3.00 -4.28
N THR A 254 -12.59 4.27 -3.95
CA THR A 254 -13.64 5.26 -4.13
C THR A 254 -13.16 6.46 -4.95
N ALA A 255 -14.09 7.27 -5.46
CA ALA A 255 -13.75 8.49 -6.19
C ALA A 255 -12.89 9.47 -5.37
N ALA A 256 -13.02 9.47 -4.03
CA ALA A 256 -12.20 10.31 -3.15
C ALA A 256 -10.71 9.93 -3.14
N THR A 257 -10.36 8.68 -3.44
CA THR A 257 -8.97 8.25 -3.57
C THR A 257 -8.37 8.54 -4.96
N ALA A 258 -9.19 8.99 -5.93
CA ALA A 258 -8.76 9.18 -7.30
C ALA A 258 -7.71 10.31 -7.45
N LEU A 259 -7.98 11.49 -6.86
CA LEU A 259 -7.05 12.61 -6.96
C LEU A 259 -5.75 12.37 -6.18
N PRO A 260 -5.77 11.95 -4.89
CA PRO A 260 -4.55 11.54 -4.20
C PRO A 260 -3.80 10.42 -4.94
N GLY A 261 -4.51 9.45 -5.53
CA GLY A 261 -3.93 8.38 -6.34
C GLY A 261 -3.25 8.88 -7.62
N ALA A 262 -3.83 9.85 -8.32
CA ALA A 262 -3.24 10.46 -9.51
C ALA A 262 -1.96 11.24 -9.16
N VAL A 263 -1.98 12.02 -8.07
CA VAL A 263 -0.81 12.74 -7.56
C VAL A 263 0.28 11.75 -7.13
N ALA A 264 -0.09 10.71 -6.41
CA ALA A 264 0.79 9.63 -6.00
C ALA A 264 1.44 8.93 -7.20
N MET A 265 0.68 8.69 -8.27
CA MET A 265 1.18 8.09 -9.51
C MET A 265 2.21 9.00 -10.19
N ALA A 266 1.92 10.28 -10.37
CA ALA A 266 2.84 11.24 -10.98
C ALA A 266 4.14 11.36 -10.15
N ALA A 267 4.04 11.49 -8.83
CA ALA A 267 5.17 11.55 -7.93
C ALA A 267 6.00 10.25 -7.94
N SER A 268 5.33 9.08 -8.00
CA SER A 268 6.00 7.77 -8.10
C SER A 268 6.84 7.66 -9.37
N PHE A 269 6.31 8.06 -10.52
CA PHE A 269 7.05 8.03 -11.77
C PHE A 269 8.23 9.00 -11.75
N ALA A 270 8.01 10.23 -11.31
CA ALA A 270 9.08 11.23 -11.16
C ALA A 270 10.22 10.68 -10.27
N GLY A 271 9.88 10.16 -9.09
CA GLY A 271 10.84 9.53 -8.20
C GLY A 271 11.54 8.33 -8.84
N MET A 272 10.80 7.45 -9.52
CA MET A 272 11.33 6.25 -10.17
C MET A 272 12.33 6.59 -11.28
N PHE A 273 12.05 7.58 -12.11
CA PHE A 273 12.99 8.01 -13.16
C PHE A 273 14.25 8.64 -12.56
N ILE A 274 14.10 9.48 -11.52
CA ILE A 274 15.24 10.03 -10.78
C ILE A 274 16.07 8.88 -10.17
N GLY A 275 15.44 7.93 -9.49
CA GLY A 275 16.11 6.77 -8.89
C GLY A 275 16.86 5.92 -9.91
N GLN A 276 16.26 5.67 -11.09
CA GLN A 276 16.92 4.95 -12.18
C GLN A 276 18.12 5.71 -12.74
N ALA A 277 18.00 7.03 -12.93
CA ALA A 277 19.10 7.86 -13.45
C ALA A 277 20.29 7.94 -12.48
N VAL A 278 20.02 7.95 -11.18
CA VAL A 278 21.06 8.03 -10.13
C VAL A 278 21.62 6.65 -9.76
N ARG A 279 20.91 5.56 -10.09
CA ARG A 279 21.29 4.18 -9.75
C ARG A 279 22.74 3.81 -10.13
N THR A 280 23.24 4.30 -11.25
CA THR A 280 24.62 4.04 -11.72
C THR A 280 25.68 4.81 -10.92
N ARG A 281 25.29 5.90 -10.25
CA ARG A 281 26.18 6.77 -9.45
C ARG A 281 26.11 6.45 -7.95
N LEU A 282 25.03 5.83 -7.50
CA LEU A 282 24.89 5.40 -6.12
C LEU A 282 25.71 4.13 -5.87
N GLN A 283 26.31 4.05 -4.70
CA GLN A 283 26.82 2.76 -4.18
C GLN A 283 25.62 1.95 -3.64
N PRO A 284 25.17 0.88 -4.34
CA PRO A 284 23.89 0.23 -4.02
C PRO A 284 23.84 -0.32 -2.60
N ASP A 285 24.98 -0.83 -2.11
CA ASP A 285 25.07 -1.42 -0.77
C ASP A 285 24.93 -0.40 0.35
N ILE A 286 25.55 0.79 0.18
CA ILE A 286 25.45 1.88 1.17
C ILE A 286 24.02 2.41 1.20
N PHE A 287 23.45 2.69 0.04
CA PHE A 287 22.06 3.17 -0.06
C PHE A 287 21.07 2.17 0.53
N ARG A 288 21.21 0.88 0.18
CA ARG A 288 20.39 -0.21 0.72
C ARG A 288 20.49 -0.28 2.25
N ARG A 289 21.69 -0.16 2.81
CA ARG A 289 21.92 -0.22 4.26
C ARG A 289 21.22 0.94 4.99
N TRP A 290 21.38 2.17 4.53
CA TRP A 290 20.72 3.33 5.13
C TRP A 290 19.20 3.27 4.99
N PHE A 291 18.72 2.83 3.85
CA PHE A 291 17.30 2.60 3.62
C PHE A 291 16.71 1.59 4.62
N GLN A 292 17.40 0.49 4.84
CA GLN A 292 16.94 -0.54 5.78
C GLN A 292 16.97 -0.05 7.22
N ILE A 293 17.98 0.72 7.63
CA ILE A 293 18.01 1.34 8.96
C ILE A 293 16.79 2.26 9.13
N GLY A 294 16.50 3.11 8.15
CA GLY A 294 15.30 3.96 8.17
C GLY A 294 14.00 3.16 8.30
N MET A 295 13.89 2.01 7.61
CA MET A 295 12.72 1.13 7.70
C MET A 295 12.59 0.44 9.07
N ILE A 296 13.69 0.10 9.75
CA ILE A 296 13.66 -0.41 11.13
C ILE A 296 13.11 0.67 12.07
N VAL A 297 13.65 1.87 12.00
CA VAL A 297 13.22 2.99 12.85
C VAL A 297 11.73 3.28 12.64
N LEU A 298 11.29 3.35 11.38
CA LEU A 298 9.89 3.58 11.03
C LEU A 298 8.99 2.43 11.52
N GLY A 299 9.41 1.19 11.33
CA GLY A 299 8.65 0.01 11.76
C GLY A 299 8.49 -0.07 13.27
N LEU A 300 9.56 0.19 14.02
CA LEU A 300 9.51 0.23 15.49
C LEU A 300 8.64 1.40 15.99
N TYR A 301 8.73 2.57 15.37
CA TYR A 301 7.87 3.71 15.69
C TYR A 301 6.38 3.37 15.48
N LEU A 302 6.03 2.80 14.33
CA LEU A 302 4.64 2.43 14.04
C LEU A 302 4.11 1.39 15.03
N SER A 303 4.91 0.36 15.33
CA SER A 303 4.51 -0.70 16.26
C SER A 303 4.33 -0.17 17.68
N SER A 304 5.28 0.63 18.19
CA SER A 304 5.22 1.18 19.52
C SER A 304 4.06 2.16 19.71
N ASN A 305 3.85 3.05 18.75
CA ASN A 305 2.75 4.02 18.77
C ASN A 305 1.38 3.33 18.70
N ALA A 306 1.25 2.30 17.85
CA ALA A 306 0.01 1.54 17.75
C ALA A 306 -0.26 0.70 19.01
N LEU A 307 0.78 0.12 19.61
CA LEU A 307 0.66 -0.62 20.88
C LEU A 307 0.25 0.30 22.02
N ALA A 308 0.86 1.48 22.13
CA ALA A 308 0.49 2.47 23.14
C ALA A 308 -1.00 2.87 23.05
N LYS A 309 -1.53 3.03 21.82
CA LYS A 309 -2.97 3.34 21.60
C LYS A 309 -3.92 2.16 21.90
N LEU A 310 -3.41 0.93 21.98
CA LEU A 310 -4.23 -0.23 22.36
C LEU A 310 -4.33 -0.42 23.88
N VAL A 311 -3.33 0.08 24.61
CA VAL A 311 -3.23 -0.08 26.08
C VAL A 311 -3.86 1.14 26.79
N SER A 312 -3.91 2.31 26.15
CA SER A 312 -4.60 3.52 26.63
C SER A 312 -6.11 3.46 26.42
#